data_d84fec08dc1161846945a3dde80c114d
#
_entry.id   d84fec08dc1161846945a3dde80c114d
#
_cell.length_a   1.000
_cell.length_b   1.000
_cell.length_c   1.000
_cell.angle_alpha   90.00
_cell.angle_beta   90.00
_cell.angle_gamma   90.00
#
_symmetry.space_group_name_H-M   'P 1'
#
loop_
_entity.id
_entity.type
_entity.pdbx_description
1 polymer ?
#
loop_
_entity_poly.entity_id
_entity_poly.type
_entity_poly.pdbx_seq_one_letter_code
_entity_poly.pdbx_strand_id
1 'polypeptide(L)'
;LHSTLQQIKSLGCKAGVTLNPSTPASAIEPVLHLADLVLVLTVNPGFSGQKFIPEVLPKISHLRRKMDEIGSLAWLEVDGGLSSATLPQVREAGADVFVSGSFLFQYPQGIAEGIQALRSLLRNTQHREASPWDATRNST
;
A
#
# COMPACT_ATOMS: atom_id res chain seq x y z
N LEU A 1 -12.27 -11.77 11.37
CA LEU A 1 -11.07 -10.96 11.04
C LEU A 1 -10.13 -10.85 12.25
N HIS A 2 -10.57 -10.32 13.40
CA HIS A 2 -9.71 -10.11 14.58
C HIS A 2 -9.00 -11.41 15.02
N SER A 3 -9.76 -12.49 15.29
CA SER A 3 -9.20 -13.79 15.68
C SER A 3 -8.25 -14.39 14.65
N THR A 4 -8.53 -14.21 13.36
CA THR A 4 -7.67 -14.69 12.27
C THR A 4 -6.30 -13.98 12.29
N LEU A 5 -6.27 -12.65 12.45
CA LEU A 5 -5.02 -11.90 12.56
C LEU A 5 -4.20 -12.34 13.77
N GLN A 6 -4.85 -12.51 14.93
CA GLN A 6 -4.17 -13.02 16.12
C GLN A 6 -3.59 -14.42 15.90
N GLN A 7 -4.33 -15.30 15.23
CA GLN A 7 -3.89 -16.66 14.91
C GLN A 7 -2.67 -16.68 14.00
N ILE A 8 -2.67 -15.84 12.94
CA ILE A 8 -1.52 -15.69 12.05
C ILE A 8 -0.29 -15.21 12.85
N LYS A 9 -0.45 -14.20 13.69
CA LYS A 9 0.65 -13.66 14.50
C LYS A 9 1.15 -14.65 15.55
N SER A 10 0.30 -15.48 16.13
CA SER A 10 0.71 -16.52 17.09
C SER A 10 1.60 -17.59 16.46
N LEU A 11 1.56 -17.74 15.14
CA LEU A 11 2.44 -18.63 14.37
C LEU A 11 3.77 -17.96 13.99
N GLY A 12 4.05 -16.76 14.49
CA GLY A 12 5.25 -16.01 14.14
C GLY A 12 5.21 -15.33 12.76
N CYS A 13 4.06 -15.34 12.08
CA CYS A 13 3.89 -14.72 10.78
C CYS A 13 3.46 -13.25 10.89
N LYS A 14 3.76 -12.47 9.85
CA LYS A 14 3.19 -11.14 9.66
C LYS A 14 1.77 -11.25 9.13
N ALA A 15 0.88 -10.38 9.59
CA ALA A 15 -0.52 -10.41 9.22
C ALA A 15 -0.92 -9.14 8.45
N GLY A 16 -1.55 -9.31 7.30
CA GLY A 16 -2.07 -8.22 6.49
C GLY A 16 -3.59 -8.26 6.34
N VAL A 17 -4.17 -7.10 6.07
CA VAL A 17 -5.59 -6.95 5.73
C VAL A 17 -5.74 -6.24 4.39
N THR A 18 -6.75 -6.64 3.62
CA THR A 18 -7.02 -6.05 2.30
C THR A 18 -8.43 -5.45 2.26
N LEU A 19 -8.52 -4.28 1.66
CA LEU A 19 -9.77 -3.57 1.40
C LEU A 19 -10.04 -3.45 -0.11
N ASN A 20 -11.22 -3.86 -0.54
CA ASN A 20 -11.73 -3.57 -1.87
C ASN A 20 -12.12 -2.07 -1.98
N PRO A 21 -12.28 -1.52 -3.21
CA PRO A 21 -12.73 -0.15 -3.39
C PRO A 21 -14.03 0.18 -2.66
N SER A 22 -14.99 -0.74 -2.65
CA SER A 22 -16.29 -0.57 -2.00
C SER A 22 -16.29 -0.81 -0.49
N THR A 23 -15.22 -1.39 0.09
CA THR A 23 -15.15 -1.67 1.52
C THR A 23 -14.69 -0.42 2.28
N PRO A 24 -15.46 0.08 3.26
CA PRO A 24 -15.09 1.28 4.01
C PRO A 24 -13.89 1.02 4.95
N ALA A 25 -13.11 2.05 5.23
CA ALA A 25 -11.98 1.97 6.16
C ALA A 25 -12.39 1.52 7.56
N SER A 26 -13.58 1.92 8.01
CA SER A 26 -14.14 1.54 9.32
C SER A 26 -14.26 0.04 9.54
N ALA A 27 -14.31 -0.76 8.46
CA ALA A 27 -14.34 -2.22 8.55
C ALA A 27 -13.09 -2.84 9.18
N ILE A 28 -11.94 -2.14 9.11
CA ILE A 28 -10.67 -2.63 9.65
C ILE A 28 -10.10 -1.76 10.77
N GLU A 29 -10.64 -0.58 11.03
CA GLU A 29 -10.15 0.30 12.10
C GLU A 29 -9.99 -0.41 13.46
N PRO A 30 -10.93 -1.26 13.91
CA PRO A 30 -10.78 -1.96 15.17
C PRO A 30 -9.59 -2.93 15.24
N VAL A 31 -9.05 -3.33 14.09
CA VAL A 31 -7.95 -4.32 14.00
C VAL A 31 -6.65 -3.75 13.43
N LEU A 32 -6.60 -2.45 13.15
CA LEU A 32 -5.39 -1.81 12.61
C LEU A 32 -4.13 -2.04 13.47
N HIS A 33 -4.30 -2.10 14.79
CA HIS A 33 -3.21 -2.35 15.74
C HIS A 33 -2.62 -3.77 15.63
N LEU A 34 -3.32 -4.70 14.99
CA LEU A 34 -2.86 -6.08 14.75
C LEU A 34 -2.22 -6.26 13.37
N ALA A 35 -2.49 -5.35 12.44
CA ALA A 35 -1.99 -5.46 11.08
C ALA A 35 -0.50 -5.07 10.99
N ASP A 36 0.25 -5.81 10.20
CA ASP A 36 1.62 -5.48 9.77
C ASP A 36 1.61 -4.87 8.37
N LEU A 37 0.51 -5.05 7.62
CA LEU A 37 0.29 -4.49 6.30
C LEU A 37 -1.20 -4.23 6.08
N VAL A 38 -1.51 -3.09 5.48
CA VAL A 38 -2.86 -2.73 5.03
C VAL A 38 -2.80 -2.50 3.53
N LEU A 39 -3.45 -3.37 2.76
CA LEU A 39 -3.56 -3.22 1.31
C LEU A 39 -4.90 -2.58 0.94
N VAL A 40 -4.85 -1.51 0.16
CA VAL A 40 -6.02 -0.87 -0.43
C VAL A 40 -6.00 -1.13 -1.94
N LEU A 41 -7.00 -1.86 -2.43
CA LEU A 41 -7.20 -2.03 -3.86
C LEU A 41 -7.76 -0.75 -4.47
N THR A 42 -7.13 -0.29 -5.53
CA THR A 42 -7.49 0.93 -6.27
C THR A 42 -8.14 0.62 -7.62
N VAL A 43 -8.49 -0.65 -7.83
CA VAL A 43 -9.34 -1.17 -8.92
C VAL A 43 -10.28 -2.21 -8.33
N ASN A 44 -11.35 -2.53 -9.05
CA ASN A 44 -12.18 -3.67 -8.64
C ASN A 44 -11.42 -4.98 -8.91
N PRO A 45 -11.38 -5.93 -7.96
CA PRO A 45 -10.72 -7.20 -8.17
C PRO A 45 -11.40 -8.01 -9.28
N GLY A 46 -10.61 -8.74 -10.07
CA GLY A 46 -11.15 -9.67 -11.07
C GLY A 46 -10.29 -9.85 -12.32
N PHE A 47 -9.70 -8.79 -12.88
CA PHE A 47 -8.84 -8.89 -14.05
C PHE A 47 -7.79 -7.77 -14.10
N SER A 48 -6.73 -8.00 -14.86
CA SER A 48 -5.63 -7.05 -15.03
C SER A 48 -5.99 -5.90 -15.98
N GLY A 49 -5.30 -4.77 -15.86
CA GLY A 49 -5.44 -3.64 -16.79
C GLY A 49 -6.65 -2.75 -16.53
N GLN A 50 -7.27 -2.86 -15.36
CA GLN A 50 -8.36 -1.96 -14.98
C GLN A 50 -7.85 -0.54 -14.69
N LYS A 51 -8.75 0.43 -14.87
CA LYS A 51 -8.46 1.83 -14.58
C LYS A 51 -8.47 2.08 -13.07
N PHE A 52 -7.53 2.91 -12.64
CA PHE A 52 -7.48 3.45 -11.29
C PHE A 52 -8.81 4.14 -10.89
N ILE A 53 -9.24 3.89 -9.67
CA ILE A 53 -10.46 4.46 -9.08
C ILE A 53 -10.05 5.61 -8.13
N PRO A 54 -10.11 6.88 -8.55
CA PRO A 54 -9.65 8.01 -7.73
C PRO A 54 -10.48 8.23 -6.46
N GLU A 55 -11.72 7.75 -6.42
CA GLU A 55 -12.60 7.82 -5.26
C GLU A 55 -12.07 7.04 -4.04
N VAL A 56 -11.05 6.20 -4.24
CA VAL A 56 -10.37 5.48 -3.16
C VAL A 56 -9.33 6.36 -2.42
N LEU A 57 -8.84 7.44 -3.03
CA LEU A 57 -7.82 8.32 -2.43
C LEU A 57 -8.18 8.82 -1.01
N PRO A 58 -9.40 9.31 -0.73
CA PRO A 58 -9.79 9.71 0.61
C PRO A 58 -9.69 8.57 1.64
N LYS A 59 -9.95 7.32 1.24
CA LYS A 59 -9.80 6.14 2.09
C LYS A 59 -8.34 5.91 2.46
N ILE A 60 -7.41 6.03 1.52
CA ILE A 60 -5.97 5.92 1.77
C ILE A 60 -5.53 6.98 2.78
N SER A 61 -5.91 8.24 2.58
CA SER A 61 -5.58 9.34 3.49
C SER A 61 -6.18 9.14 4.89
N HIS A 62 -7.40 8.63 4.96
CA HIS A 62 -8.04 8.33 6.24
C HIS A 62 -7.31 7.22 6.99
N LEU A 63 -6.96 6.12 6.31
CA LEU A 63 -6.21 5.02 6.90
C LEU A 63 -4.83 5.48 7.36
N ARG A 64 -4.10 6.25 6.55
CA ARG A 64 -2.80 6.81 6.93
C ARG A 64 -2.89 7.60 8.23
N ARG A 65 -3.83 8.54 8.32
CA ARG A 65 -4.05 9.32 9.53
C ARG A 65 -4.36 8.43 10.73
N LYS A 66 -5.25 7.43 10.57
CA LYS A 66 -5.58 6.50 11.66
C LYS A 66 -4.39 5.68 12.11
N MET A 67 -3.59 5.19 11.18
CA MET A 67 -2.36 4.46 11.48
C MET A 67 -1.35 5.33 12.24
N ASP A 68 -1.21 6.60 11.87
CA ASP A 68 -0.33 7.56 12.55
C ASP A 68 -0.85 7.89 13.96
N GLU A 69 -2.17 8.11 14.13
CA GLU A 69 -2.82 8.35 15.42
C GLU A 69 -2.54 7.25 16.45
N ILE A 70 -2.53 5.98 16.02
CA ILE A 70 -2.27 4.82 16.91
C ILE A 70 -0.78 4.43 16.95
N GLY A 71 0.11 5.18 16.29
CA GLY A 71 1.53 4.83 16.21
C GLY A 71 1.81 3.52 15.48
N SER A 72 0.97 3.15 14.51
CA SER A 72 1.13 1.91 13.75
C SER A 72 2.38 1.96 12.88
N LEU A 73 3.14 0.87 12.89
CA LEU A 73 4.32 0.66 12.04
C LEU A 73 3.98 -0.14 10.77
N ALA A 74 2.71 -0.51 10.58
CA ALA A 74 2.27 -1.25 9.41
C ALA A 74 2.51 -0.47 8.11
N TRP A 75 2.76 -1.21 7.03
CA TRP A 75 2.82 -0.64 5.69
C TRP A 75 1.41 -0.37 5.15
N LEU A 76 1.25 0.76 4.48
CA LEU A 76 0.05 1.07 3.70
C LEU A 76 0.36 0.84 2.22
N GLU A 77 -0.14 -0.27 1.69
CA GLU A 77 0.09 -0.71 0.33
C GLU A 77 -1.12 -0.39 -0.56
N VAL A 78 -0.85 -0.07 -1.81
CA VAL A 78 -1.86 0.12 -2.84
C VAL A 78 -1.57 -0.74 -4.06
N ASP A 79 -2.62 -1.35 -4.63
CA ASP A 79 -2.56 -2.15 -5.85
C ASP A 79 -3.74 -1.83 -6.77
N GLY A 80 -3.42 -1.56 -8.03
CA GLY A 80 -4.38 -1.40 -9.11
C GLY A 80 -4.28 -0.08 -9.86
N GLY A 81 -3.99 -0.18 -11.16
CA GLY A 81 -3.95 0.95 -12.08
C GLY A 81 -2.85 1.97 -11.81
N LEU A 82 -1.76 1.57 -11.12
CA LEU A 82 -0.65 2.47 -10.83
C LEU A 82 0.22 2.70 -12.06
N SER A 83 0.48 3.97 -12.31
CA SER A 83 1.27 4.49 -13.42
C SER A 83 1.98 5.77 -12.99
N SER A 84 2.74 6.38 -13.90
CA SER A 84 3.36 7.69 -13.65
C SER A 84 2.34 8.81 -13.34
N ALA A 85 1.11 8.68 -13.81
CA ALA A 85 0.04 9.65 -13.55
C ALA A 85 -0.66 9.46 -12.20
N THR A 86 -0.80 8.21 -11.73
CA THR A 86 -1.57 7.89 -10.51
C THR A 86 -0.69 7.71 -9.28
N LEU A 87 0.57 7.30 -9.44
CA LEU A 87 1.52 7.08 -8.35
C LEU A 87 1.70 8.30 -7.44
N PRO A 88 1.89 9.54 -7.96
CA PRO A 88 1.99 10.71 -7.10
C PRO A 88 0.77 10.92 -6.22
N GLN A 89 -0.44 10.67 -6.74
CA GLN A 89 -1.70 10.84 -6.01
C GLN A 89 -1.81 9.88 -4.82
N VAL A 90 -1.49 8.60 -5.01
CA VAL A 90 -1.55 7.62 -3.92
C VAL A 90 -0.42 7.83 -2.91
N ARG A 91 0.74 8.32 -3.37
CA ARG A 91 1.85 8.70 -2.48
C ARG A 91 1.46 9.88 -1.59
N GLU A 92 0.89 10.93 -2.17
CA GLU A 92 0.40 12.10 -1.44
C GLU A 92 -0.70 11.72 -0.44
N ALA A 93 -1.57 10.77 -0.81
CA ALA A 93 -2.58 10.21 0.08
C ALA A 93 -1.99 9.42 1.27
N GLY A 94 -0.70 9.07 1.24
CA GLY A 94 0.02 8.46 2.36
C GLY A 94 0.37 6.98 2.21
N ALA A 95 0.28 6.41 1.01
CA ALA A 95 0.73 5.05 0.75
C ALA A 95 2.27 4.94 0.81
N ASP A 96 2.76 3.81 1.31
CA ASP A 96 4.19 3.49 1.46
C ASP A 96 4.67 2.49 0.41
N VAL A 97 3.80 1.55 0.01
CA VAL A 97 4.12 0.45 -0.89
C VAL A 97 3.20 0.50 -2.12
N PHE A 98 3.79 0.29 -3.30
CA PHE A 98 3.12 0.50 -4.58
C PHE A 98 3.27 -0.73 -5.46
N VAL A 99 2.15 -1.36 -5.83
CA VAL A 99 2.13 -2.49 -6.76
C VAL A 99 1.71 -1.98 -8.13
N SER A 100 2.56 -2.21 -9.13
CA SER A 100 2.29 -1.81 -10.51
C SER A 100 2.60 -2.99 -11.44
N GLY A 101 1.61 -3.45 -12.16
CA GLY A 101 1.71 -4.55 -13.13
C GLY A 101 1.73 -4.05 -14.56
N SER A 102 0.55 -3.78 -15.12
CA SER A 102 0.39 -3.45 -16.55
C SER A 102 1.29 -2.32 -17.04
N PHE A 103 1.47 -1.27 -16.23
CA PHE A 103 2.37 -0.16 -16.58
C PHE A 103 3.80 -0.63 -16.79
N LEU A 104 4.33 -1.46 -15.89
CA LEU A 104 5.71 -1.94 -15.94
C LEU A 104 5.92 -2.94 -17.08
N PHE A 105 5.01 -3.91 -17.22
CA PHE A 105 5.13 -4.94 -18.25
C PHE A 105 4.94 -4.39 -19.67
N GLN A 106 4.22 -3.27 -19.83
CA GLN A 106 3.97 -2.62 -21.12
C GLN A 106 4.84 -1.37 -21.32
N TYR A 107 5.81 -1.12 -20.43
CA TYR A 107 6.65 0.07 -20.54
C TYR A 107 7.52 0.01 -21.82
N PRO A 108 7.49 1.04 -22.69
CA PRO A 108 8.11 0.96 -24.03
C PRO A 108 9.61 0.65 -24.02
N GLN A 109 10.33 1.13 -23.00
CA GLN A 109 11.77 0.93 -22.85
C GLN A 109 12.13 -0.26 -21.97
N GLY A 110 11.14 -1.05 -21.54
CA GLY A 110 11.34 -2.20 -20.69
C GLY A 110 11.06 -1.95 -19.19
N ILE A 111 11.00 -3.04 -18.43
CA ILE A 111 10.59 -3.03 -17.00
C ILE A 111 11.57 -2.21 -16.15
N ALA A 112 12.87 -2.31 -16.40
CA ALA A 112 13.89 -1.63 -15.61
C ALA A 112 13.72 -0.11 -15.68
N GLU A 113 13.52 0.42 -16.87
CA GLU A 113 13.28 1.85 -17.12
C GLU A 113 11.93 2.28 -16.55
N GLY A 114 10.90 1.43 -16.65
CA GLY A 114 9.60 1.67 -16.03
C GLY A 114 9.71 1.81 -14.51
N ILE A 115 10.47 0.94 -13.86
CA ILE A 115 10.75 1.01 -12.41
C ILE A 115 11.49 2.30 -12.07
N GLN A 116 12.50 2.68 -12.85
CA GLN A 116 13.25 3.93 -12.62
C GLN A 116 12.36 5.15 -12.77
N ALA A 117 11.48 5.16 -13.77
CA ALA A 117 10.51 6.24 -13.99
C ALA A 117 9.60 6.41 -12.77
N LEU A 118 9.03 5.32 -12.24
CA LEU A 118 8.19 5.37 -11.04
C LEU A 118 8.98 5.80 -9.80
N ARG A 119 10.19 5.27 -9.59
CA ARG A 119 11.04 5.64 -8.46
C ARG A 119 11.44 7.11 -8.48
N SER A 120 11.65 7.70 -9.64
CA SER A 120 11.99 9.12 -9.79
C SER A 120 10.87 10.03 -9.26
N LEU A 121 9.61 9.63 -9.45
CA LEU A 121 8.44 10.36 -8.93
C LEU A 121 8.36 10.31 -7.40
N LEU A 122 8.88 9.25 -6.77
CA LEU A 122 8.86 9.08 -5.32
C LEU A 122 9.97 9.84 -4.60
N ARG A 123 11.09 10.15 -5.26
CA ARG A 123 12.26 10.82 -4.65
C ARG A 123 12.00 12.27 -4.28
N ASN A 124 11.06 12.93 -4.92
CA ASN A 124 10.76 14.36 -4.73
C ASN A 124 9.76 14.64 -3.60
N THR A 125 9.34 13.61 -2.87
CA THR A 125 8.43 13.74 -1.73
C THR A 125 9.16 13.42 -0.43
N GLN A 126 8.97 14.26 0.61
CA GLN A 126 9.60 14.06 1.92
C GLN A 126 9.22 12.67 2.46
N HIS A 127 10.24 11.90 2.82
CA HIS A 127 10.10 10.55 3.35
C HIS A 127 9.64 10.58 4.81
N ARG A 128 8.74 9.65 5.16
CA ARG A 128 8.64 9.13 6.51
C ARG A 128 9.98 8.49 6.89
N GLU A 129 10.48 8.75 8.09
CA GLU A 129 11.70 8.11 8.60
C GLU A 129 11.58 6.58 8.52
N ALA A 130 12.74 5.91 8.41
CA ALA A 130 12.89 4.49 8.12
C ALA A 130 11.88 3.60 8.87
N SER A 131 11.24 2.71 8.12
CA SER A 131 10.36 1.68 8.67
C SER A 131 11.16 0.69 9.52
N PRO A 132 10.56 0.10 10.58
CA PRO A 132 11.20 -0.98 11.36
C PRO A 132 11.64 -2.18 10.52
N TRP A 133 11.12 -2.32 9.31
CA TRP A 133 11.53 -3.36 8.35
C TRP A 133 12.92 -3.12 7.77
N ASP A 134 13.42 -1.88 7.78
CA ASP A 134 14.76 -1.58 7.31
C ASP A 134 15.84 -1.98 8.34
N ALA A 135 15.46 -2.04 9.61
CA ALA A 135 16.37 -2.45 10.69
C ALA A 135 16.75 -3.94 10.65
N THR A 136 15.92 -4.79 10.02
CA THR A 136 16.17 -6.24 9.95
C THR A 136 17.01 -6.67 8.74
N ARG A 137 17.27 -5.79 7.77
CA ARG A 137 18.11 -6.09 6.59
C ARG A 137 19.61 -6.01 6.85
N ASN A 138 20.04 -5.41 7.95
CA ASN A 138 21.46 -5.22 8.28
C ASN A 138 22.00 -6.21 9.33
N SER A 139 21.27 -7.29 9.61
CA SER A 139 21.64 -8.28 10.65
C SER A 139 21.89 -9.68 10.08
N THR A 140 22.39 -9.80 8.84
CA THR A 140 22.91 -11.06 8.30
C THR A 140 24.20 -10.82 7.53
#